data_453646d5f188807a3ed3898cbb707ab4
#
_entry.id   453646d5f188807a3ed3898cbb707ab4
#
_cell.length_a   1.000
_cell.length_b   1.000
_cell.length_c   1.000
_cell.angle_alpha   90.00
_cell.angle_beta   90.00
_cell.angle_gamma   90.00
#
_symmetry.space_group_name_H-M   'P 1'
#
loop_
_entity.id
_entity.type
_entity.pdbx_description
1 polymer ?
#
loop_
_entity_poly.entity_id
_entity_poly.type
_entity_poly.pdbx_seq_one_letter_code
_entity_poly.pdbx_strand_id
1 'polypeptide(L)'
;MKKAVILFNLGGPDKLENVEPFLFNLFYDPAILNLPKFLRYPLAKLISNRRAPTAKKIYEELGGASPILKLTIDQSNSLENKLNDEDQNNEYKCFIVMRCWHPRAANVIHEVKNFNPDEVILLPLYPQYSAATSGSSIKEWHTVCKKNDYNVKTSTICCYPTEANFIDAHIEEIYKKIKDLKNYKLIFSAHGLPEKNIKKGDPYQWQVEQSVNKIVNKMNIKNLDWILSYQSRVGPLKWIGPSTEDVIVENSKIGKKIALVPIAFVSEHSETLVELDIEYKELADKNGCVEYVRIPALGVNVNFISSLSNLVINKEDNKLTENLYPPKIQCPSNFKKCPCLNYE
;
A
#
# COMPACT_ATOMS: atom_id res chain seq x y z
N MET A 1 -13.59 -23.63 12.21
CA MET A 1 -14.22 -22.99 11.03
C MET A 1 -13.15 -22.75 9.98
N LYS A 2 -13.52 -22.83 8.69
CA LYS A 2 -12.62 -22.45 7.59
C LYS A 2 -12.71 -20.95 7.31
N LYS A 3 -11.60 -20.25 7.28
CA LYS A 3 -11.53 -18.80 7.03
C LYS A 3 -10.61 -18.50 5.85
N ALA A 4 -11.14 -17.87 4.80
CA ALA A 4 -10.36 -17.40 3.67
C ALA A 4 -9.93 -15.94 3.89
N VAL A 5 -8.62 -15.66 3.91
CA VAL A 5 -8.08 -14.30 4.02
C VAL A 5 -7.68 -13.84 2.62
N ILE A 6 -8.31 -12.78 2.13
CA ILE A 6 -8.05 -12.21 0.81
C ILE A 6 -7.09 -11.04 0.95
N LEU A 7 -5.85 -11.24 0.54
CA LEU A 7 -4.81 -10.22 0.54
C LEU A 7 -4.87 -9.41 -0.76
N PHE A 8 -5.18 -8.12 -0.66
CA PHE A 8 -5.19 -7.22 -1.81
C PHE A 8 -3.88 -6.48 -1.95
N ASN A 9 -3.32 -6.49 -3.18
CA ASN A 9 -2.20 -5.66 -3.55
C ASN A 9 -2.39 -5.10 -4.98
N LEU A 10 -1.55 -4.15 -5.40
CA LEU A 10 -1.67 -3.49 -6.70
C LEU A 10 -1.39 -4.46 -7.86
N GLY A 11 -0.38 -5.30 -7.70
CA GLY A 11 0.19 -6.09 -8.76
C GLY A 11 1.20 -5.33 -9.60
N GLY A 12 1.88 -6.05 -10.47
CA GLY A 12 2.86 -5.51 -11.39
C GLY A 12 3.13 -6.49 -12.54
N PRO A 13 3.73 -6.04 -13.65
CA PRO A 13 3.97 -6.89 -14.80
C PRO A 13 5.00 -7.98 -14.45
N ASP A 14 4.74 -9.19 -14.89
CA ASP A 14 5.58 -10.38 -14.70
C ASP A 14 6.62 -10.56 -15.83
N LYS A 15 6.57 -9.70 -16.86
CA LYS A 15 7.53 -9.60 -17.96
C LYS A 15 7.34 -8.29 -18.72
N LEU A 16 8.33 -7.90 -19.52
CA LEU A 16 8.34 -6.61 -20.23
C LEU A 16 7.17 -6.44 -21.22
N GLU A 17 6.74 -7.50 -21.88
CA GLU A 17 5.59 -7.44 -22.80
C GLU A 17 4.29 -7.09 -22.08
N ASN A 18 4.20 -7.39 -20.79
CA ASN A 18 3.02 -7.18 -19.96
C ASN A 18 2.97 -5.80 -19.30
N VAL A 19 3.99 -4.94 -19.52
CA VAL A 19 4.02 -3.57 -18.97
C VAL A 19 2.87 -2.72 -19.50
N GLU A 20 2.64 -2.71 -20.83
CA GLU A 20 1.53 -1.93 -21.41
C GLU A 20 0.15 -2.43 -20.96
N PRO A 21 -0.16 -3.75 -20.99
CA PRO A 21 -1.41 -4.28 -20.45
C PRO A 21 -1.62 -3.98 -18.96
N PHE A 22 -0.57 -4.05 -18.15
CA PHE A 22 -0.62 -3.66 -16.74
C PHE A 22 -0.99 -2.18 -16.58
N LEU A 23 -0.31 -1.29 -17.29
CA LEU A 23 -0.60 0.15 -17.27
C LEU A 23 -2.03 0.44 -17.78
N PHE A 24 -2.49 -0.29 -18.79
CA PHE A 24 -3.87 -0.17 -19.26
C PHE A 24 -4.86 -0.52 -18.14
N ASN A 25 -4.67 -1.63 -17.44
CA ASN A 25 -5.53 -2.02 -16.32
C ASN A 25 -5.53 -0.97 -15.20
N LEU A 26 -4.35 -0.39 -14.89
CA LEU A 26 -4.21 0.67 -13.90
C LEU A 26 -5.01 1.92 -14.30
N PHE A 27 -4.82 2.44 -15.53
CA PHE A 27 -5.52 3.64 -15.98
C PHE A 27 -6.99 3.39 -16.33
N TYR A 28 -7.37 2.15 -16.62
CA TYR A 28 -8.76 1.81 -16.87
C TYR A 28 -9.60 1.68 -15.58
N ASP A 29 -8.97 1.74 -14.41
CA ASP A 29 -9.68 1.78 -13.14
C ASP A 29 -10.49 3.08 -13.00
N PRO A 30 -11.81 3.02 -12.73
CA PRO A 30 -12.64 4.20 -12.48
C PRO A 30 -12.19 5.00 -11.25
N ALA A 31 -11.49 4.39 -10.32
CA ALA A 31 -10.93 5.08 -9.16
C ALA A 31 -9.72 5.97 -9.53
N ILE A 32 -9.02 5.64 -10.63
CA ILE A 32 -7.90 6.42 -11.17
C ILE A 32 -8.40 7.43 -12.22
N LEU A 33 -9.10 6.97 -13.26
CA LEU A 33 -9.74 7.82 -14.27
C LEU A 33 -11.25 7.79 -14.10
N ASN A 34 -11.76 8.73 -13.30
CA ASN A 34 -13.20 8.87 -13.03
C ASN A 34 -13.94 9.47 -14.22
N LEU A 35 -14.06 8.68 -15.30
CA LEU A 35 -14.72 9.03 -16.54
C LEU A 35 -15.73 7.93 -16.91
N PRO A 36 -16.79 8.25 -17.69
CA PRO A 36 -17.65 7.24 -18.30
C PRO A 36 -16.83 6.20 -19.07
N LYS A 37 -17.30 4.95 -19.10
CA LYS A 37 -16.57 3.80 -19.68
C LYS A 37 -16.09 4.05 -21.12
N PHE A 38 -16.94 4.67 -21.95
CA PHE A 38 -16.65 4.93 -23.38
C PHE A 38 -15.56 5.99 -23.60
N LEU A 39 -15.34 6.92 -22.65
CA LEU A 39 -14.23 7.88 -22.66
C LEU A 39 -12.99 7.33 -21.97
N ARG A 40 -13.17 6.57 -20.87
CA ARG A 40 -12.08 6.00 -20.09
C ARG A 40 -11.27 4.98 -20.89
N TYR A 41 -11.94 4.12 -21.69
CA TYR A 41 -11.25 3.10 -22.48
C TYR A 41 -10.21 3.69 -23.45
N PRO A 42 -10.56 4.58 -24.38
CA PRO A 42 -9.58 5.15 -25.32
C PRO A 42 -8.51 5.98 -24.61
N LEU A 43 -8.87 6.71 -23.55
CA LEU A 43 -7.90 7.49 -22.78
C LEU A 43 -6.91 6.59 -22.04
N ALA A 44 -7.36 5.55 -21.38
CA ALA A 44 -6.48 4.57 -20.72
C ALA A 44 -5.53 3.91 -21.72
N LYS A 45 -6.03 3.53 -22.93
CA LYS A 45 -5.21 2.97 -23.99
C LYS A 45 -4.15 3.94 -24.50
N LEU A 46 -4.51 5.20 -24.70
CA LEU A 46 -3.58 6.24 -25.10
C LEU A 46 -2.47 6.47 -24.05
N ILE A 47 -2.86 6.57 -22.78
CA ILE A 47 -1.90 6.82 -21.69
C ILE A 47 -0.97 5.62 -21.53
N SER A 48 -1.51 4.39 -21.53
CA SER A 48 -0.69 3.18 -21.37
C SER A 48 0.33 3.03 -22.49
N ASN A 49 -0.08 3.23 -23.75
CA ASN A 49 0.83 3.17 -24.90
C ASN A 49 1.96 4.21 -24.80
N ARG A 50 1.64 5.45 -24.41
CA ARG A 50 2.64 6.51 -24.27
C ARG A 50 3.62 6.28 -23.12
N ARG A 51 3.15 5.68 -22.03
CA ARG A 51 3.98 5.44 -20.83
C ARG A 51 4.74 4.11 -20.87
N ALA A 52 4.29 3.15 -21.66
CA ALA A 52 4.90 1.83 -21.73
C ALA A 52 6.40 1.83 -22.04
N PRO A 53 6.93 2.64 -23.00
CA PRO A 53 8.38 2.66 -23.26
C PRO A 53 9.22 3.08 -22.07
N THR A 54 8.80 4.13 -21.34
CA THR A 54 9.49 4.59 -20.13
C THR A 54 9.35 3.58 -19.00
N ALA A 55 8.16 3.04 -18.80
CA ALA A 55 7.94 2.03 -17.76
C ALA A 55 8.73 0.74 -18.03
N LYS A 56 8.87 0.30 -19.30
CA LYS A 56 9.71 -0.86 -19.65
C LYS A 56 11.15 -0.68 -19.20
N LYS A 57 11.75 0.49 -19.40
CA LYS A 57 13.11 0.79 -18.92
C LYS A 57 13.21 0.65 -17.40
N ILE A 58 12.21 1.14 -16.66
CA ILE A 58 12.14 0.98 -15.20
C ILE A 58 12.11 -0.51 -14.81
N TYR A 59 11.31 -1.33 -15.51
CA TYR A 59 11.27 -2.77 -15.23
C TYR A 59 12.51 -3.52 -15.72
N GLU A 60 13.23 -3.04 -16.74
CA GLU A 60 14.53 -3.57 -17.15
C GLU A 60 15.57 -3.48 -16.02
N GLU A 61 15.60 -2.36 -15.26
CA GLU A 61 16.44 -2.23 -14.05
C GLU A 61 16.10 -3.25 -12.96
N LEU A 62 14.89 -3.80 -12.98
CA LEU A 62 14.42 -4.84 -12.04
C LEU A 62 14.58 -6.26 -12.58
N GLY A 63 15.30 -6.45 -13.70
CA GLY A 63 15.44 -7.76 -14.35
C GLY A 63 14.24 -8.18 -15.21
N GLY A 64 13.43 -7.23 -15.64
CA GLY A 64 12.34 -7.44 -16.60
C GLY A 64 10.94 -7.71 -16.01
N ALA A 65 10.81 -7.76 -14.68
CA ALA A 65 9.56 -8.07 -14.00
C ALA A 65 9.41 -7.29 -12.67
N SER A 66 8.19 -7.15 -12.19
CA SER A 66 7.92 -6.65 -10.84
C SER A 66 8.11 -7.75 -9.80
N PRO A 67 8.82 -7.52 -8.69
CA PRO A 67 8.94 -8.48 -7.60
C PRO A 67 7.68 -8.60 -6.74
N ILE A 68 6.70 -7.71 -6.90
CA ILE A 68 5.57 -7.54 -5.97
C ILE A 68 4.77 -8.82 -5.75
N LEU A 69 4.56 -9.65 -6.79
CA LEU A 69 3.80 -10.90 -6.63
C LEU A 69 4.57 -11.88 -5.75
N LYS A 70 5.86 -12.08 -6.03
CA LYS A 70 6.72 -12.99 -5.23
C LYS A 70 6.75 -12.57 -3.76
N LEU A 71 6.95 -11.28 -3.51
CA LEU A 71 6.99 -10.74 -2.14
C LEU A 71 5.63 -10.83 -1.44
N THR A 72 4.54 -10.68 -2.19
CA THR A 72 3.19 -10.89 -1.64
C THR A 72 2.91 -12.36 -1.33
N ILE A 73 3.46 -13.29 -2.12
CA ILE A 73 3.40 -14.74 -1.80
C ILE A 73 4.14 -15.03 -0.50
N ASP A 74 5.33 -14.46 -0.30
CA ASP A 74 6.10 -14.63 0.93
C ASP A 74 5.34 -14.08 2.15
N GLN A 75 4.69 -12.90 2.01
CA GLN A 75 3.81 -12.34 3.05
C GLN A 75 2.59 -13.22 3.31
N SER A 76 1.95 -13.72 2.27
CA SER A 76 0.79 -14.61 2.34
C SER A 76 1.11 -15.90 3.11
N ASN A 77 2.21 -16.56 2.75
CA ASN A 77 2.66 -17.79 3.40
C ASN A 77 3.01 -17.56 4.88
N SER A 78 3.73 -16.47 5.15
CA SER A 78 4.11 -16.12 6.53
C SER A 78 2.88 -15.82 7.40
N LEU A 79 1.89 -15.13 6.83
CA LEU A 79 0.63 -14.84 7.53
C LEU A 79 -0.21 -16.10 7.74
N GLU A 80 -0.37 -16.95 6.72
CA GLU A 80 -1.14 -18.19 6.80
C GLU A 80 -0.57 -19.11 7.88
N ASN A 81 0.75 -19.32 7.90
CA ASN A 81 1.42 -20.11 8.93
C ASN A 81 1.15 -19.53 10.32
N LYS A 82 1.36 -18.23 10.49
CA LYS A 82 1.16 -17.57 11.78
C LYS A 82 -0.27 -17.64 12.28
N LEU A 83 -1.27 -17.46 11.40
CA LEU A 83 -2.69 -17.56 11.75
C LEU A 83 -3.04 -18.96 12.24
N ASN A 84 -2.57 -20.01 11.54
CA ASN A 84 -2.84 -21.40 11.90
C ASN A 84 -2.07 -21.83 13.16
N ASP A 85 -0.92 -21.22 13.46
CA ASP A 85 -0.17 -21.46 14.70
C ASP A 85 -0.84 -20.78 15.91
N GLU A 86 -1.36 -19.57 15.75
CA GLU A 86 -1.92 -18.76 16.84
C GLU A 86 -3.40 -19.10 17.16
N ASP A 87 -4.18 -19.53 16.17
CA ASP A 87 -5.61 -19.85 16.34
C ASP A 87 -5.93 -21.26 15.81
N GLN A 88 -5.66 -22.26 16.62
CA GLN A 88 -5.90 -23.68 16.31
C GLN A 88 -7.39 -24.08 16.24
N ASN A 89 -8.32 -23.19 16.60
CA ASN A 89 -9.76 -23.45 16.50
C ASN A 89 -10.31 -23.21 15.09
N ASN A 90 -9.52 -22.55 14.22
CA ASN A 90 -9.88 -22.23 12.85
C ASN A 90 -8.80 -22.73 11.88
N GLU A 91 -9.22 -23.00 10.65
CA GLU A 91 -8.34 -23.28 9.51
C GLU A 91 -8.29 -22.04 8.62
N TYR A 92 -7.12 -21.41 8.51
CA TYR A 92 -6.92 -20.24 7.69
C TYR A 92 -6.24 -20.59 6.38
N LYS A 93 -6.73 -20.01 5.28
CA LYS A 93 -6.04 -20.01 3.99
C LYS A 93 -6.01 -18.62 3.40
N CYS A 94 -4.82 -18.17 3.00
CA CYS A 94 -4.60 -16.89 2.39
C CYS A 94 -4.68 -16.99 0.87
N PHE A 95 -5.34 -16.01 0.25
CA PHE A 95 -5.49 -15.89 -1.21
C PHE A 95 -5.07 -14.50 -1.64
N ILE A 96 -4.27 -14.42 -2.69
CA ILE A 96 -3.75 -13.14 -3.20
C ILE A 96 -4.63 -12.65 -4.34
N VAL A 97 -5.05 -11.40 -4.26
CA VAL A 97 -5.79 -10.72 -5.32
C VAL A 97 -5.05 -9.44 -5.70
N MET A 98 -4.55 -9.40 -6.94
CA MET A 98 -3.90 -8.22 -7.51
C MET A 98 -4.92 -7.37 -8.24
N ARG A 99 -4.90 -6.03 -7.97
CA ARG A 99 -5.88 -5.11 -8.56
C ARG A 99 -5.65 -4.85 -10.05
N CYS A 100 -4.40 -4.71 -10.48
CA CYS A 100 -4.07 -4.28 -11.85
C CYS A 100 -3.38 -5.37 -12.69
N TRP A 101 -2.95 -6.47 -12.08
CA TRP A 101 -2.35 -7.61 -12.76
C TRP A 101 -2.82 -8.94 -12.16
N HIS A 102 -2.23 -10.04 -12.57
CA HIS A 102 -2.58 -11.37 -12.07
C HIS A 102 -1.90 -11.69 -10.72
N PRO A 103 -2.54 -12.52 -9.87
CA PRO A 103 -3.87 -13.11 -10.01
C PRO A 103 -5.00 -12.10 -9.72
N ARG A 104 -6.03 -12.06 -10.61
CA ARG A 104 -7.18 -11.16 -10.48
C ARG A 104 -8.30 -11.79 -9.65
N ALA A 105 -9.15 -10.96 -9.04
CA ALA A 105 -10.32 -11.42 -8.29
C ALA A 105 -11.19 -12.43 -9.07
N ALA A 106 -11.35 -12.24 -10.39
CA ALA A 106 -12.12 -13.13 -11.25
C ALA A 106 -11.55 -14.56 -11.35
N ASN A 107 -10.26 -14.73 -11.16
CA ASN A 107 -9.61 -16.05 -11.13
C ASN A 107 -9.66 -16.63 -9.72
N VAL A 108 -9.27 -15.84 -8.73
CA VAL A 108 -9.11 -16.28 -7.33
C VAL A 108 -10.44 -16.69 -6.69
N ILE A 109 -11.58 -16.11 -7.11
CA ILE A 109 -12.91 -16.49 -6.60
C ILE A 109 -13.19 -17.99 -6.73
N HIS A 110 -12.69 -18.64 -7.77
CA HIS A 110 -12.89 -20.09 -7.98
C HIS A 110 -12.07 -20.91 -6.98
N GLU A 111 -10.86 -20.47 -6.65
CA GLU A 111 -10.01 -21.12 -5.64
C GLU A 111 -10.62 -20.97 -4.24
N VAL A 112 -11.15 -19.77 -3.93
CA VAL A 112 -11.86 -19.52 -2.67
C VAL A 112 -13.13 -20.38 -2.55
N LYS A 113 -13.92 -20.49 -3.62
CA LYS A 113 -15.08 -21.40 -3.66
C LYS A 113 -14.70 -22.86 -3.42
N ASN A 114 -13.61 -23.31 -4.03
CA ASN A 114 -13.12 -24.69 -3.85
C ASN A 114 -12.63 -24.96 -2.42
N PHE A 115 -12.07 -23.98 -1.74
CA PHE A 115 -11.71 -24.05 -0.33
C PHE A 115 -12.95 -24.16 0.58
N ASN A 116 -14.09 -23.62 0.12
CA ASN A 116 -15.38 -23.62 0.79
C ASN A 116 -15.32 -23.05 2.23
N PRO A 117 -14.94 -21.76 2.40
CA PRO A 117 -14.81 -21.15 3.71
C PRO A 117 -16.16 -20.82 4.34
N ASP A 118 -16.21 -20.86 5.68
CA ASP A 118 -17.33 -20.35 6.47
C ASP A 118 -17.35 -18.82 6.53
N GLU A 119 -16.17 -18.19 6.39
CA GLU A 119 -15.99 -16.75 6.40
C GLU A 119 -14.87 -16.33 5.44
N VAL A 120 -15.09 -15.21 4.75
CA VAL A 120 -14.08 -14.51 3.93
C VAL A 120 -13.67 -13.22 4.66
N ILE A 121 -12.36 -12.99 4.82
CA ILE A 121 -11.80 -11.81 5.47
C ILE A 121 -11.01 -11.02 4.43
N LEU A 122 -11.46 -9.79 4.11
CA LEU A 122 -10.80 -8.91 3.17
C LEU A 122 -9.73 -8.09 3.90
N LEU A 123 -8.46 -8.29 3.54
CA LEU A 123 -7.30 -7.66 4.16
C LEU A 123 -6.44 -6.94 3.10
N PRO A 124 -6.61 -5.64 2.91
CA PRO A 124 -5.75 -4.85 2.04
C PRO A 124 -4.31 -4.77 2.58
N LEU A 125 -3.32 -5.04 1.73
CA LEU A 125 -1.90 -4.75 2.00
C LEU A 125 -1.57 -3.27 1.75
N TYR A 126 -2.53 -2.40 2.02
CA TYR A 126 -2.45 -0.95 2.02
C TYR A 126 -2.83 -0.47 3.43
N PRO A 127 -1.83 -0.13 4.28
CA PRO A 127 -2.11 0.25 5.67
C PRO A 127 -3.05 1.46 5.80
N GLN A 128 -2.91 2.41 4.88
CA GLN A 128 -3.74 3.60 4.79
C GLN A 128 -4.78 3.44 3.68
N TYR A 129 -6.03 3.69 4.00
CA TYR A 129 -7.13 3.59 3.04
C TYR A 129 -7.11 4.74 2.03
N SER A 130 -7.25 4.39 0.76
CA SER A 130 -7.69 5.30 -0.30
C SER A 130 -8.78 4.64 -1.14
N ALA A 131 -9.71 5.45 -1.64
CA ALA A 131 -10.69 4.99 -2.63
C ALA A 131 -10.02 4.45 -3.91
N ALA A 132 -8.78 4.89 -4.20
CA ALA A 132 -8.01 4.48 -5.36
C ALA A 132 -7.26 3.14 -5.17
N THR A 133 -7.08 2.68 -3.94
CA THR A 133 -6.36 1.43 -3.59
C THR A 133 -7.30 0.43 -2.93
N SER A 134 -7.39 0.43 -1.59
CA SER A 134 -8.25 -0.48 -0.82
C SER A 134 -9.69 -0.46 -1.31
N GLY A 135 -10.26 0.75 -1.50
CA GLY A 135 -11.64 0.91 -1.96
C GLY A 135 -11.90 0.31 -3.35
N SER A 136 -10.96 0.49 -4.29
CA SER A 136 -11.05 -0.09 -5.63
C SER A 136 -10.96 -1.63 -5.60
N SER A 137 -10.03 -2.18 -4.83
CA SER A 137 -9.81 -3.63 -4.70
C SER A 137 -11.02 -4.34 -4.06
N ILE A 138 -11.52 -3.80 -2.95
CA ILE A 138 -12.70 -4.33 -2.25
C ILE A 138 -13.93 -4.28 -3.15
N LYS A 139 -14.14 -3.16 -3.86
CA LYS A 139 -15.26 -3.02 -4.81
C LYS A 139 -15.19 -4.02 -5.97
N GLU A 140 -13.99 -4.29 -6.50
CA GLU A 140 -13.82 -5.33 -7.54
C GLU A 140 -14.19 -6.69 -6.98
N TRP A 141 -13.71 -7.06 -5.78
CA TRP A 141 -14.04 -8.32 -5.14
C TRP A 141 -15.55 -8.52 -5.00
N HIS A 142 -16.26 -7.58 -4.40
CA HIS A 142 -17.72 -7.65 -4.26
C HIS A 142 -18.44 -7.75 -5.61
N THR A 143 -17.94 -7.05 -6.65
CA THR A 143 -18.49 -7.13 -8.00
C THR A 143 -18.33 -8.54 -8.59
N VAL A 144 -17.18 -9.17 -8.36
CA VAL A 144 -16.89 -10.53 -8.81
C VAL A 144 -17.73 -11.54 -8.02
N CYS A 145 -17.85 -11.40 -6.70
CA CYS A 145 -18.72 -12.24 -5.88
C CYS A 145 -20.17 -12.21 -6.40
N LYS A 146 -20.71 -11.01 -6.62
CA LYS A 146 -22.08 -10.84 -7.18
C LYS A 146 -22.25 -11.52 -8.54
N LYS A 147 -21.27 -11.42 -9.44
CA LYS A 147 -21.33 -12.05 -10.77
C LYS A 147 -21.25 -13.58 -10.73
N ASN A 148 -20.71 -14.12 -9.66
CA ASN A 148 -20.51 -15.56 -9.48
C ASN A 148 -21.52 -16.17 -8.47
N ASP A 149 -22.57 -15.42 -8.07
CA ASP A 149 -23.57 -15.83 -7.08
C ASP A 149 -22.90 -16.38 -5.81
N TYR A 150 -21.80 -15.73 -5.38
CA TYR A 150 -21.03 -16.13 -4.22
C TYR A 150 -21.38 -15.24 -3.03
N ASN A 151 -22.13 -15.82 -2.08
CA ASN A 151 -22.62 -15.13 -0.90
C ASN A 151 -22.18 -15.89 0.35
N VAL A 152 -21.03 -15.52 0.91
CA VAL A 152 -20.46 -16.05 2.15
C VAL A 152 -20.27 -14.89 3.11
N LYS A 153 -20.40 -15.13 4.43
CA LYS A 153 -20.09 -14.13 5.45
C LYS A 153 -18.75 -13.48 5.12
N THR A 154 -18.74 -12.17 4.91
CA THR A 154 -17.54 -11.43 4.51
C THR A 154 -17.26 -10.30 5.48
N SER A 155 -16.07 -10.33 6.08
CA SER A 155 -15.55 -9.29 6.99
C SER A 155 -14.51 -8.45 6.26
N THR A 156 -14.51 -7.14 6.48
CA THR A 156 -13.56 -6.23 5.81
C THR A 156 -12.73 -5.48 6.84
N ILE A 157 -11.40 -5.65 6.78
CA ILE A 157 -10.45 -4.80 7.50
C ILE A 157 -10.20 -3.57 6.62
N CYS A 158 -10.68 -2.41 7.07
CA CYS A 158 -10.66 -1.18 6.28
C CYS A 158 -9.23 -0.67 6.04
N CYS A 159 -8.48 -0.50 7.13
CA CYS A 159 -7.14 0.07 7.18
C CYS A 159 -6.55 -0.14 8.57
N TYR A 160 -5.24 0.11 8.72
CA TYR A 160 -4.53 -0.09 10.00
C TYR A 160 -3.35 0.91 10.20
N PRO A 161 -3.56 2.22 9.96
CA PRO A 161 -2.49 3.21 9.91
C PRO A 161 -1.74 3.39 11.23
N THR A 162 -2.33 2.98 12.36
CA THR A 162 -1.76 3.16 13.71
C THR A 162 -1.73 1.87 14.52
N GLU A 163 -1.87 0.72 13.85
CA GLU A 163 -1.75 -0.58 14.51
C GLU A 163 -0.35 -0.73 15.13
N ALA A 164 -0.29 -1.23 16.37
CA ALA A 164 0.91 -1.15 17.20
C ALA A 164 2.11 -1.86 16.59
N ASN A 165 1.92 -3.09 16.08
CA ASN A 165 2.99 -3.88 15.49
C ASN A 165 3.39 -3.38 14.10
N PHE A 166 2.47 -2.77 13.34
CA PHE A 166 2.79 -2.07 12.10
C PHE A 166 3.74 -0.89 12.37
N ILE A 167 3.47 -0.11 13.41
CA ILE A 167 4.35 0.99 13.85
C ILE A 167 5.70 0.46 14.29
N ASP A 168 5.73 -0.63 15.07
CA ASP A 168 6.97 -1.25 15.57
C ASP A 168 7.82 -1.80 14.42
N ALA A 169 7.19 -2.39 13.40
CA ALA A 169 7.90 -2.86 12.23
C ALA A 169 8.67 -1.74 11.52
N HIS A 170 8.07 -0.56 11.34
CA HIS A 170 8.77 0.58 10.76
C HIS A 170 9.94 1.07 11.64
N ILE A 171 9.74 1.17 12.94
CA ILE A 171 10.79 1.58 13.88
C ILE A 171 11.95 0.58 13.85
N GLU A 172 11.65 -0.71 13.83
CA GLU A 172 12.63 -1.78 13.73
C GLU A 172 13.46 -1.68 12.44
N GLU A 173 12.81 -1.52 11.28
CA GLU A 173 13.51 -1.40 9.99
C GLU A 173 14.40 -0.15 9.94
N ILE A 174 13.96 0.98 10.52
CA ILE A 174 14.77 2.19 10.65
C ILE A 174 16.03 1.89 11.47
N TYR A 175 15.90 1.27 12.65
CA TYR A 175 17.04 0.99 13.53
C TYR A 175 17.93 -0.17 13.05
N LYS A 176 17.43 -1.07 12.21
CA LYS A 176 18.28 -2.05 11.53
C LYS A 176 19.30 -1.38 10.60
N LYS A 177 18.91 -0.30 9.94
CA LYS A 177 19.75 0.44 9.00
C LYS A 177 20.58 1.54 9.66
N ILE A 178 20.02 2.28 10.61
CA ILE A 178 20.64 3.47 11.19
C ILE A 178 20.51 3.39 12.71
N LYS A 179 21.66 3.25 13.39
CA LYS A 179 21.68 3.17 14.87
C LYS A 179 21.58 4.54 15.56
N ASP A 180 22.12 5.59 14.94
CA ASP A 180 22.07 6.96 15.44
C ASP A 180 21.50 7.91 14.39
N LEU A 181 20.31 8.41 14.65
CA LEU A 181 19.55 9.31 13.76
C LEU A 181 19.89 10.80 13.94
N LYS A 182 20.77 11.15 14.90
CA LYS A 182 21.06 12.55 15.27
C LYS A 182 21.42 13.45 14.09
N ASN A 183 22.12 12.91 13.10
CA ASN A 183 22.63 13.67 11.97
C ASN A 183 21.83 13.43 10.69
N TYR A 184 20.73 12.69 10.77
CA TYR A 184 19.91 12.37 9.62
C TYR A 184 18.66 13.26 9.56
N LYS A 185 18.31 13.64 8.35
CA LYS A 185 16.94 14.05 8.00
C LYS A 185 16.13 12.79 7.72
N LEU A 186 15.20 12.47 8.60
CA LEU A 186 14.29 11.32 8.39
C LEU A 186 13.12 11.76 7.49
N ILE A 187 13.08 11.26 6.27
CA ILE A 187 12.06 11.59 5.29
C ILE A 187 11.10 10.41 5.18
N PHE A 188 9.88 10.57 5.67
CA PHE A 188 8.81 9.62 5.41
C PHE A 188 8.21 9.92 4.04
N SER A 189 8.29 8.97 3.11
CA SER A 189 7.75 9.14 1.76
C SER A 189 6.55 8.24 1.54
N ALA A 190 5.47 8.82 1.04
CA ALA A 190 4.26 8.11 0.65
C ALA A 190 3.93 8.44 -0.82
N HIS A 191 3.19 7.55 -1.49
CA HIS A 191 2.71 7.85 -2.83
C HIS A 191 1.80 9.09 -2.81
N GLY A 192 2.02 10.04 -3.71
CA GLY A 192 1.20 11.24 -3.85
C GLY A 192 -0.23 10.91 -4.29
N LEU A 193 -1.17 11.77 -3.89
CA LEU A 193 -2.52 11.78 -4.44
C LEU A 193 -2.85 13.19 -4.94
N PRO A 194 -3.67 13.33 -6.00
CA PRO A 194 -4.17 14.65 -6.39
C PRO A 194 -4.97 15.29 -5.24
N GLU A 195 -4.71 16.56 -4.94
CA GLU A 195 -5.43 17.31 -3.87
C GLU A 195 -6.95 17.21 -4.00
N LYS A 196 -7.47 17.13 -5.23
CA LYS A 196 -8.91 16.97 -5.47
C LYS A 196 -9.50 15.70 -4.83
N ASN A 197 -8.70 14.64 -4.65
CA ASN A 197 -9.17 13.41 -4.03
C ASN A 197 -9.36 13.62 -2.52
N ILE A 198 -8.41 14.29 -1.88
CA ILE A 198 -8.49 14.65 -0.46
C ILE A 198 -9.67 15.61 -0.22
N LYS A 199 -9.81 16.65 -1.06
CA LYS A 199 -10.95 17.59 -1.00
C LYS A 199 -12.32 16.92 -1.19
N LYS A 200 -12.36 15.76 -1.84
CA LYS A 200 -13.54 14.90 -1.99
C LYS A 200 -13.72 13.91 -0.84
N GLY A 201 -12.95 14.05 0.24
CA GLY A 201 -13.10 13.27 1.46
C GLY A 201 -12.33 11.95 1.49
N ASP A 202 -11.28 11.76 0.67
CA ASP A 202 -10.39 10.61 0.79
C ASP A 202 -9.51 10.76 2.03
N PRO A 203 -9.49 9.79 2.97
CA PRO A 203 -8.77 9.93 4.25
C PRO A 203 -7.27 9.65 4.15
N TYR A 204 -6.75 9.26 2.99
CA TYR A 204 -5.39 8.74 2.81
C TYR A 204 -4.33 9.64 3.43
N GLN A 205 -4.30 10.93 3.07
CA GLN A 205 -3.30 11.87 3.56
C GLN A 205 -3.31 11.93 5.09
N TRP A 206 -4.49 12.10 5.69
CA TRP A 206 -4.64 12.13 7.14
C TRP A 206 -4.16 10.83 7.81
N GLN A 207 -4.49 9.67 7.22
CA GLN A 207 -4.05 8.38 7.76
C GLN A 207 -2.53 8.19 7.66
N VAL A 208 -1.89 8.66 6.59
CA VAL A 208 -0.43 8.68 6.48
C VAL A 208 0.19 9.56 7.56
N GLU A 209 -0.36 10.75 7.78
CA GLU A 209 0.06 11.67 8.86
C GLU A 209 -0.06 11.00 10.24
N GLN A 210 -1.15 10.24 10.49
CA GLN A 210 -1.30 9.50 11.75
C GLN A 210 -0.23 8.41 11.90
N SER A 211 0.09 7.67 10.84
CA SER A 211 1.16 6.66 10.86
C SER A 211 2.50 7.28 11.24
N VAL A 212 2.90 8.35 10.54
CA VAL A 212 4.17 9.04 10.79
C VAL A 212 4.24 9.63 12.20
N ASN A 213 3.18 10.34 12.61
CA ASN A 213 3.13 10.91 13.96
C ASN A 213 3.24 9.82 15.03
N LYS A 214 2.62 8.66 14.84
CA LYS A 214 2.69 7.55 15.78
C LYS A 214 4.09 6.95 15.86
N ILE A 215 4.78 6.79 14.72
CA ILE A 215 6.18 6.33 14.67
C ILE A 215 7.08 7.32 15.41
N VAL A 216 7.05 8.59 15.03
CA VAL A 216 7.91 9.64 15.62
C VAL A 216 7.70 9.76 17.12
N ASN A 217 6.44 9.78 17.57
CA ASN A 217 6.11 9.84 18.99
C ASN A 217 6.60 8.60 19.75
N LYS A 218 6.50 7.40 19.16
CA LYS A 218 6.96 6.15 19.79
C LYS A 218 8.47 6.05 19.84
N MET A 219 9.19 6.57 18.82
CA MET A 219 10.66 6.65 18.84
C MET A 219 11.17 7.54 19.97
N ASN A 220 10.40 8.54 20.39
CA ASN A 220 10.69 9.43 21.53
C ASN A 220 12.11 10.05 21.49
N ILE A 221 12.58 10.42 20.30
CA ILE A 221 13.89 11.08 20.11
C ILE A 221 13.71 12.59 20.22
N LYS A 222 14.40 13.20 21.20
CA LYS A 222 14.38 14.66 21.37
C LYS A 222 14.99 15.35 20.14
N ASN A 223 14.24 16.30 19.56
CA ASN A 223 14.66 17.07 18.38
C ASN A 223 14.97 16.21 17.14
N LEU A 224 14.26 15.11 16.96
CA LEU A 224 14.34 14.33 15.71
C LEU A 224 14.03 15.22 14.50
N ASP A 225 14.96 15.29 13.56
CA ASP A 225 14.80 16.06 12.32
C ASP A 225 14.06 15.20 11.28
N TRP A 226 12.76 15.39 11.14
CA TRP A 226 11.93 14.58 10.25
C TRP A 226 10.96 15.42 9.41
N ILE A 227 10.46 14.82 8.33
CA ILE A 227 9.41 15.39 7.48
C ILE A 227 8.62 14.26 6.80
N LEU A 228 7.32 14.50 6.57
CA LEU A 228 6.49 13.70 5.67
C LEU A 228 6.47 14.37 4.29
N SER A 229 6.67 13.60 3.24
CA SER A 229 6.66 14.04 1.85
C SER A 229 5.94 13.04 0.95
N TYR A 230 5.67 13.44 -0.30
CA TYR A 230 4.90 12.64 -1.25
C TYR A 230 5.62 12.52 -2.58
N GLN A 231 5.78 11.26 -3.04
CA GLN A 231 6.48 10.86 -4.27
C GLN A 231 5.55 10.60 -5.45
N SER A 232 6.12 10.25 -6.61
CA SER A 232 5.42 9.75 -7.81
C SER A 232 4.37 10.73 -8.35
N ARG A 233 4.67 12.01 -8.31
CA ARG A 233 3.79 13.09 -8.78
C ARG A 233 3.92 13.23 -10.29
N VAL A 234 2.84 12.99 -11.03
CA VAL A 234 2.85 12.99 -12.49
C VAL A 234 1.75 13.85 -13.11
N GLY A 235 2.08 14.47 -14.24
CA GLY A 235 1.15 15.28 -15.03
C GLY A 235 0.79 16.64 -14.40
N PRO A 236 -0.21 17.35 -14.96
CA PRO A 236 -0.49 18.75 -14.63
C PRO A 236 -1.39 18.93 -13.39
N LEU A 237 -1.72 17.86 -12.69
CA LEU A 237 -2.60 17.93 -11.51
C LEU A 237 -1.86 18.54 -10.31
N LYS A 238 -2.59 19.24 -9.46
CA LYS A 238 -2.08 19.64 -8.15
C LYS A 238 -2.12 18.46 -7.20
N TRP A 239 -0.95 18.10 -6.67
CA TRP A 239 -0.74 16.96 -5.79
C TRP A 239 -0.55 17.41 -4.35
N ILE A 240 -0.87 16.54 -3.40
CA ILE A 240 -0.49 16.75 -1.99
C ILE A 240 1.03 16.86 -1.87
N GLY A 241 1.51 17.57 -0.87
CA GLY A 241 2.94 17.86 -0.71
C GLY A 241 3.37 18.00 0.76
N PRO A 242 4.65 18.26 0.96
CA PRO A 242 5.69 18.60 -0.01
C PRO A 242 6.11 17.43 -0.91
N SER A 243 6.77 17.73 -2.04
CA SER A 243 7.35 16.72 -2.93
C SER A 243 8.56 16.07 -2.27
N THR A 244 8.71 14.75 -2.38
CA THR A 244 9.89 14.05 -1.87
C THR A 244 11.16 14.52 -2.57
N GLU A 245 11.11 14.77 -3.88
CA GLU A 245 12.22 15.30 -4.68
C GLU A 245 12.69 16.66 -4.16
N ASP A 246 11.75 17.61 -3.94
CA ASP A 246 12.10 18.94 -3.43
C ASP A 246 12.75 18.84 -2.04
N VAL A 247 12.19 18.00 -1.15
CA VAL A 247 12.73 17.77 0.20
C VAL A 247 14.14 17.17 0.15
N ILE A 248 14.40 16.22 -0.75
CA ILE A 248 15.73 15.64 -0.95
C ILE A 248 16.71 16.72 -1.41
N VAL A 249 16.37 17.49 -2.44
CA VAL A 249 17.24 18.54 -2.99
C VAL A 249 17.57 19.59 -1.95
N GLU A 250 16.58 20.11 -1.22
CA GLU A 250 16.78 21.12 -0.17
C GLU A 250 17.73 20.64 0.93
N ASN A 251 17.55 19.40 1.42
CA ASN A 251 18.37 18.86 2.50
C ASN A 251 19.76 18.42 2.03
N SER A 252 19.89 17.94 0.79
CA SER A 252 21.18 17.59 0.20
C SER A 252 22.08 18.83 0.03
N LYS A 253 21.53 19.97 -0.46
CA LYS A 253 22.28 21.23 -0.66
C LYS A 253 22.90 21.77 0.63
N ILE A 254 22.36 21.47 1.78
CA ILE A 254 22.92 21.87 3.09
C ILE A 254 23.72 20.75 3.75
N GLY A 255 24.10 19.70 2.99
CA GLY A 255 24.98 18.63 3.44
C GLY A 255 24.38 17.71 4.49
N LYS A 256 23.05 17.55 4.54
CA LYS A 256 22.40 16.59 5.46
C LYS A 256 22.60 15.15 4.99
N LYS A 257 22.66 14.25 5.95
CA LYS A 257 22.42 12.83 5.72
C LYS A 257 20.91 12.59 5.61
N ILE A 258 20.48 11.75 4.69
CA ILE A 258 19.07 11.46 4.44
C ILE A 258 18.78 10.00 4.74
N ALA A 259 17.76 9.75 5.57
CA ALA A 259 17.13 8.46 5.76
C ALA A 259 15.71 8.50 5.18
N LEU A 260 15.43 7.75 4.14
CA LEU A 260 14.14 7.75 3.45
C LEU A 260 13.35 6.48 3.80
N VAL A 261 12.13 6.66 4.29
CA VAL A 261 11.24 5.60 4.78
C VAL A 261 9.99 5.53 3.91
N PRO A 262 9.73 4.42 3.17
CA PRO A 262 8.51 4.22 2.40
C PRO A 262 7.35 3.85 3.34
N ILE A 263 6.60 4.83 3.83
CA ILE A 263 5.59 4.64 4.89
C ILE A 263 4.28 3.98 4.41
N ALA A 264 3.97 4.06 3.12
CA ALA A 264 2.71 3.54 2.56
C ALA A 264 2.90 2.26 1.74
N PHE A 265 4.11 1.74 1.67
CA PHE A 265 4.46 0.53 0.92
C PHE A 265 4.94 -0.57 1.86
N VAL A 266 4.28 -1.72 1.80
CA VAL A 266 4.62 -2.88 2.63
C VAL A 266 5.37 -3.98 1.86
N SER A 267 5.53 -3.81 0.54
CA SER A 267 6.31 -4.68 -0.34
C SER A 267 7.15 -3.83 -1.29
N GLU A 268 8.32 -4.35 -1.67
CA GLU A 268 9.15 -3.71 -2.68
C GLU A 268 8.53 -3.85 -4.09
N HIS A 269 8.69 -2.83 -4.91
CA HIS A 269 8.20 -2.76 -6.29
C HIS A 269 8.97 -1.67 -7.05
N SER A 270 8.55 -1.33 -8.27
CA SER A 270 9.28 -0.36 -9.11
C SER A 270 9.44 1.02 -8.45
N GLU A 271 8.46 1.50 -7.70
CA GLU A 271 8.54 2.82 -7.04
C GLU A 271 9.51 2.81 -5.85
N THR A 272 9.72 1.68 -5.17
CA THR A 272 10.70 1.60 -4.08
C THR A 272 12.10 1.27 -4.58
N LEU A 273 12.23 0.34 -5.54
CA LEU A 273 13.53 -0.15 -6.00
C LEU A 273 14.15 0.70 -7.13
N VAL A 274 13.36 1.44 -7.89
CA VAL A 274 13.88 2.34 -8.93
C VAL A 274 13.77 3.78 -8.48
N GLU A 275 12.58 4.30 -8.22
CA GLU A 275 12.38 5.71 -7.85
C GLU A 275 13.13 6.05 -6.54
N LEU A 276 12.96 5.24 -5.46
CA LEU A 276 13.60 5.56 -4.17
C LEU A 276 15.06 5.11 -4.09
N ASP A 277 15.44 3.92 -4.61
CA ASP A 277 16.80 3.42 -4.47
C ASP A 277 17.77 3.99 -5.51
N ILE A 278 17.31 4.22 -6.75
CA ILE A 278 18.17 4.66 -7.85
C ILE A 278 17.98 6.17 -8.09
N GLU A 279 16.80 6.59 -8.56
CA GLU A 279 16.56 7.97 -9.01
C GLU A 279 16.73 8.98 -7.86
N TYR A 280 16.18 8.71 -6.68
CA TYR A 280 16.30 9.62 -5.54
C TYR A 280 17.69 9.60 -4.91
N LYS A 281 18.39 8.47 -4.96
CA LYS A 281 19.80 8.42 -4.56
C LYS A 281 20.67 9.26 -5.48
N GLU A 282 20.51 9.12 -6.80
CA GLU A 282 21.22 9.93 -7.78
C GLU A 282 20.92 11.44 -7.60
N LEU A 283 19.63 11.77 -7.35
CA LEU A 283 19.21 13.14 -7.06
C LEU A 283 19.90 13.70 -5.81
N ALA A 284 19.97 12.91 -4.74
CA ALA A 284 20.62 13.28 -3.49
C ALA A 284 22.13 13.49 -3.68
N ASP A 285 22.80 12.54 -4.32
CA ASP A 285 24.26 12.58 -4.60
C ASP A 285 24.61 13.81 -5.46
N LYS A 286 23.85 14.08 -6.53
CA LYS A 286 24.03 15.23 -7.42
C LYS A 286 23.89 16.59 -6.70
N ASN A 287 23.11 16.64 -5.63
CA ASN A 287 22.89 17.86 -4.85
C ASN A 287 23.74 17.94 -3.58
N GLY A 288 24.73 17.05 -3.40
CA GLY A 288 25.70 17.13 -2.31
C GLY A 288 25.26 16.47 -1.00
N CYS A 289 24.35 15.52 -1.06
CA CYS A 289 23.97 14.69 0.09
C CYS A 289 25.19 13.95 0.64
N VAL A 290 25.43 14.01 1.95
CA VAL A 290 26.57 13.34 2.58
C VAL A 290 26.39 11.82 2.61
N GLU A 291 25.16 11.38 2.85
CA GLU A 291 24.81 9.97 2.91
C GLU A 291 23.30 9.81 2.65
N TYR A 292 22.94 8.90 1.77
CA TYR A 292 21.56 8.56 1.48
C TYR A 292 21.29 7.09 1.84
N VAL A 293 20.37 6.86 2.75
CA VAL A 293 19.96 5.53 3.20
C VAL A 293 18.48 5.34 2.97
N ARG A 294 18.08 4.38 2.15
CA ARG A 294 16.69 3.98 2.01
C ARG A 294 16.38 2.83 2.99
N ILE A 295 15.33 3.01 3.78
CA ILE A 295 14.81 2.00 4.70
C ILE A 295 13.92 1.03 3.91
N PRO A 296 14.12 -0.31 4.01
CA PRO A 296 13.34 -1.29 3.24
C PRO A 296 11.84 -1.19 3.53
N ALA A 297 11.01 -1.61 2.56
CA ALA A 297 9.62 -1.93 2.80
C ALA A 297 9.51 -3.12 3.77
N LEU A 298 8.38 -3.22 4.49
CA LEU A 298 8.27 -4.15 5.62
C LEU A 298 8.38 -5.64 5.26
N GLY A 299 7.98 -6.04 4.03
CA GLY A 299 8.10 -7.41 3.56
C GLY A 299 7.49 -8.42 4.53
N VAL A 300 8.30 -9.38 4.96
CA VAL A 300 7.94 -10.40 5.97
C VAL A 300 8.48 -10.07 7.37
N ASN A 301 8.66 -8.79 7.70
CA ASN A 301 9.06 -8.39 9.05
C ASN A 301 8.11 -9.01 10.08
N VAL A 302 8.65 -9.58 11.15
CA VAL A 302 7.90 -10.36 12.14
C VAL A 302 6.81 -9.51 12.81
N ASN A 303 7.10 -8.26 13.15
CA ASN A 303 6.11 -7.34 13.71
C ASN A 303 5.02 -7.02 12.69
N PHE A 304 5.37 -6.84 11.41
CA PHE A 304 4.37 -6.58 10.37
C PHE A 304 3.44 -7.79 10.15
N ILE A 305 3.98 -9.01 10.07
CA ILE A 305 3.14 -10.22 9.96
C ILE A 305 2.28 -10.41 11.22
N SER A 306 2.82 -10.07 12.42
CA SER A 306 2.04 -10.08 13.66
C SER A 306 0.91 -9.03 13.65
N SER A 307 1.15 -7.85 13.06
CA SER A 307 0.10 -6.85 12.84
C SER A 307 -1.05 -7.42 12.01
N LEU A 308 -0.73 -8.05 10.87
CA LEU A 308 -1.74 -8.64 9.99
C LEU A 308 -2.51 -9.79 10.69
N SER A 309 -1.81 -10.65 11.43
CA SER A 309 -2.43 -11.73 12.22
C SER A 309 -3.40 -11.18 13.28
N ASN A 310 -2.97 -10.20 14.06
CA ASN A 310 -3.80 -9.55 15.07
C ASN A 310 -5.07 -8.92 14.46
N LEU A 311 -4.96 -8.28 13.29
CA LEU A 311 -6.12 -7.70 12.61
C LEU A 311 -7.13 -8.76 12.18
N VAL A 312 -6.69 -9.97 11.84
CA VAL A 312 -7.55 -11.08 11.43
C VAL A 312 -8.17 -11.78 12.64
N ILE A 313 -7.36 -12.13 13.64
CA ILE A 313 -7.82 -12.91 14.82
C ILE A 313 -8.67 -12.05 15.73
N ASN A 314 -8.23 -10.84 16.06
CA ASN A 314 -8.85 -9.94 17.02
C ASN A 314 -9.79 -8.91 16.37
N LYS A 315 -10.29 -9.19 15.16
CA LYS A 315 -11.14 -8.23 14.43
C LYS A 315 -12.40 -7.82 15.20
N GLU A 316 -12.99 -8.73 15.98
CA GLU A 316 -14.21 -8.48 16.76
C GLU A 316 -14.01 -7.37 17.82
N ASP A 317 -12.79 -7.16 18.33
CA ASP A 317 -12.47 -6.09 19.28
C ASP A 317 -12.64 -4.68 18.69
N ASN A 318 -12.66 -4.59 17.36
CA ASN A 318 -12.80 -3.34 16.62
C ASN A 318 -14.06 -3.31 15.74
N LYS A 319 -15.06 -4.13 16.06
CA LYS A 319 -16.27 -4.25 15.26
C LYS A 319 -17.08 -2.93 15.24
N LEU A 320 -17.27 -2.36 14.06
CA LEU A 320 -18.13 -1.19 13.85
C LEU A 320 -19.53 -1.60 13.38
N THR A 321 -19.60 -2.54 12.43
CA THR A 321 -20.82 -3.17 11.93
C THR A 321 -20.58 -4.67 11.77
N GLU A 322 -21.60 -5.44 11.38
CA GLU A 322 -21.44 -6.91 11.21
C GLU A 322 -20.28 -7.31 10.30
N ASN A 323 -19.88 -6.44 9.36
CA ASN A 323 -18.93 -6.76 8.31
C ASN A 323 -17.77 -5.78 8.15
N LEU A 324 -17.66 -4.75 8.99
CA LEU A 324 -16.60 -3.75 8.92
C LEU A 324 -15.84 -3.61 10.23
N TYR A 325 -14.54 -3.65 10.13
CA TYR A 325 -13.59 -3.60 11.23
C TYR A 325 -12.64 -2.41 11.03
N PRO A 326 -12.97 -1.24 11.64
CA PRO A 326 -12.15 -0.04 11.54
C PRO A 326 -10.88 -0.16 12.38
N PRO A 327 -9.88 0.71 12.12
CA PRO A 327 -8.79 0.91 13.07
C PRO A 327 -9.31 1.52 14.36
N LYS A 328 -8.54 1.42 15.45
CA LYS A 328 -8.85 2.08 16.74
C LYS A 328 -8.98 3.61 16.62
N ILE A 329 -8.38 4.21 15.59
CA ILE A 329 -8.53 5.62 15.23
C ILE A 329 -9.67 5.78 14.22
N GLN A 330 -10.67 6.59 14.56
CA GLN A 330 -11.73 6.97 13.65
C GLN A 330 -11.32 8.19 12.82
N CYS A 331 -11.57 8.13 11.52
CA CYS A 331 -11.36 9.27 10.65
C CYS A 331 -12.31 10.42 11.03
N PRO A 332 -11.85 11.69 10.98
CA PRO A 332 -12.75 12.85 11.10
C PRO A 332 -13.90 12.82 10.10
N SER A 333 -15.05 13.38 10.50
CA SER A 333 -16.32 13.31 9.75
C SER A 333 -16.29 13.96 8.35
N ASN A 334 -15.32 14.82 8.07
CA ASN A 334 -15.12 15.42 6.75
C ASN A 334 -14.58 14.43 5.69
N PHE A 335 -14.01 13.29 6.10
CA PHE A 335 -13.50 12.27 5.17
C PHE A 335 -14.60 11.31 4.68
N LYS A 336 -15.58 11.87 3.95
CA LYS A 336 -16.78 11.16 3.48
C LYS A 336 -16.55 9.91 2.64
N LYS A 337 -15.32 9.67 2.16
CA LYS A 337 -14.96 8.44 1.44
C LYS A 337 -14.38 7.35 2.35
N CYS A 338 -14.18 7.65 3.63
CA CYS A 338 -13.81 6.63 4.61
C CYS A 338 -14.98 5.64 4.76
N PRO A 339 -14.80 4.35 4.51
CA PRO A 339 -15.89 3.38 4.65
C PRO A 339 -16.41 3.28 6.09
N CYS A 340 -15.59 3.64 7.09
CA CYS A 340 -15.99 3.60 8.49
C CYS A 340 -16.91 4.75 8.91
N LEU A 341 -17.14 5.76 8.06
CA LEU A 341 -18.02 6.90 8.33
C LEU A 341 -19.35 6.83 7.56
N ASN A 342 -19.46 5.97 6.55
CA ASN A 342 -20.60 5.91 5.63
C ASN A 342 -21.33 4.56 5.71
N TYR A 343 -21.40 3.98 6.91
CA TYR A 343 -22.21 2.80 7.15
C TYR A 343 -23.63 3.21 7.61
N GLU A 344 -24.51 3.34 6.65
CA GLU A 344 -25.93 3.11 6.81
C GLU A 344 -26.29 1.71 6.36
#